data_fec21eec15cda5ec3501867d0c7d5e19
#
_entry.id   fec21eec15cda5ec3501867d0c7d5e19
#
_cell.length_a   1.000
_cell.length_b   1.000
_cell.length_c   1.000
_cell.angle_alpha   90.00
_cell.angle_beta   90.00
_cell.angle_gamma   90.00
#
_symmetry.space_group_name_H-M   'P 1'
#
loop_
_entity.id
_entity.type
_entity.pdbx_description
1 polymer ?
#
loop_
_entity_poly.entity_id
_entity_poly.type
_entity_poly.pdbx_seq_one_letter_code
_entity_poly.pdbx_strand_id
1 'polypeptide(L)'
;MRVAMIGTGYVGLVSGACFSEFGTDVVCVDKDAGKIERLLEGIMPIYEPGLDTLVAKSAAAGRLSFTTDLKSAVKGADAVFIAVGTPTTEGDGHADLSYVYAAAAEIAEAIDDYTVVVTKSTVPVGTGREVHRIVSEIISADKFDVASNPEFLREGSAIEDFMRPDRVVIGTDSDKAAEVLRQLYRPLFLMETPILYTKIETSELIKYAANTFLAAKITFINEVANLCEKVGANVQEVARGIGLDGRIGGKFLHAGPGYGGSCFPKDTLALVQTARDHDAPLHIIEAVVKVNEDRKRQMADKIVSACGGSVDGKTIAVLGLTFKPNTDDMRDSPSLAIVPALQEAGAKIRAYDPQGMTEAAEMMPGIELCGDAYETMEGADALAIVTEWNEFRMLDLERVKGLLSAPLIVDLRNIYKPDEIIQAGFDYFSVGRDPVLAASAQ
;
A
#
# COMPACT_ATOMS: atom_id res chain seq x y z
N MET A 1 17.06 25.21 -5.47
CA MET A 1 16.34 24.33 -6.40
C MET A 1 14.86 24.45 -6.10
N ARG A 2 14.05 24.59 -7.13
CA ARG A 2 12.59 24.68 -7.03
C ARG A 2 11.94 23.46 -7.71
N VAL A 3 10.97 22.83 -7.07
CA VAL A 3 10.27 21.65 -7.55
C VAL A 3 8.77 21.91 -7.54
N ALA A 4 8.08 21.55 -8.59
CA ALA A 4 6.63 21.43 -8.60
C ALA A 4 6.21 19.95 -8.51
N MET A 5 5.28 19.64 -7.62
CA MET A 5 4.74 18.29 -7.43
C MET A 5 3.28 18.26 -7.86
N ILE A 6 2.96 17.62 -8.96
CA ILE A 6 1.60 17.59 -9.52
C ILE A 6 0.86 16.36 -9.00
N GLY A 7 -0.14 16.60 -8.18
CA GLY A 7 -0.90 15.63 -7.40
C GLY A 7 -0.53 15.67 -5.91
N THR A 8 -1.55 15.78 -5.04
CA THR A 8 -1.42 15.75 -3.57
C THR A 8 -2.05 14.48 -2.98
N GLY A 9 -2.00 13.39 -3.74
CA GLY A 9 -2.24 12.07 -3.23
C GLY A 9 -1.07 11.57 -2.37
N TYR A 10 -1.10 10.29 -2.01
CA TYR A 10 -0.11 9.69 -1.12
C TYR A 10 1.33 9.95 -1.58
N VAL A 11 1.64 9.59 -2.82
CA VAL A 11 2.99 9.71 -3.39
C VAL A 11 3.45 11.17 -3.48
N GLY A 12 2.57 12.04 -4.01
CA GLY A 12 2.94 13.44 -4.24
C GLY A 12 3.11 14.24 -2.95
N LEU A 13 2.18 14.10 -1.99
CA LEU A 13 2.24 14.86 -0.74
C LEU A 13 3.43 14.42 0.13
N VAL A 14 3.64 13.11 0.29
CA VAL A 14 4.79 12.60 1.06
C VAL A 14 6.10 13.00 0.40
N SER A 15 6.23 12.81 -0.93
CA SER A 15 7.46 13.17 -1.65
C SER A 15 7.73 14.68 -1.58
N GLY A 16 6.70 15.51 -1.75
CA GLY A 16 6.82 16.95 -1.67
C GLY A 16 7.27 17.44 -0.28
N ALA A 17 6.66 16.90 0.77
CA ALA A 17 7.02 17.19 2.15
C ALA A 17 8.47 16.76 2.47
N CYS A 18 8.88 15.56 2.02
CA CYS A 18 10.24 15.07 2.24
C CYS A 18 11.29 15.84 1.43
N PHE A 19 11.04 16.22 0.18
CA PHE A 19 11.94 17.10 -0.57
C PHE A 19 12.09 18.48 0.09
N SER A 20 11.00 19.01 0.66
CA SER A 20 11.07 20.29 1.38
C SER A 20 11.88 20.18 2.68
N GLU A 21 11.84 19.02 3.36
CA GLU A 21 12.71 18.75 4.51
C GLU A 21 14.18 18.67 4.12
N PHE A 22 14.48 18.18 2.91
CA PHE A 22 15.84 18.24 2.34
C PHE A 22 16.32 19.66 1.99
N GLY A 23 15.45 20.67 2.14
CA GLY A 23 15.79 22.07 1.88
C GLY A 23 15.43 22.56 0.47
N THR A 24 14.66 21.78 -0.29
CA THR A 24 14.15 22.16 -1.61
C THR A 24 12.91 23.05 -1.44
N ASP A 25 12.75 24.06 -2.30
CA ASP A 25 11.52 24.85 -2.42
C ASP A 25 10.50 24.03 -3.25
N VAL A 26 9.41 23.59 -2.61
CA VAL A 26 8.43 22.70 -3.21
C VAL A 26 7.06 23.34 -3.25
N VAL A 27 6.44 23.31 -4.43
CA VAL A 27 5.03 23.68 -4.64
C VAL A 27 4.24 22.44 -5.01
N CYS A 28 3.33 22.02 -4.15
CA CYS A 28 2.39 20.91 -4.43
C CYS A 28 1.13 21.46 -5.08
N VAL A 29 0.72 20.82 -6.17
CA VAL A 29 -0.42 21.23 -6.99
C VAL A 29 -1.47 20.13 -7.01
N ASP A 30 -2.74 20.47 -6.80
CA ASP A 30 -3.87 19.57 -7.06
C ASP A 30 -5.02 20.34 -7.71
N LYS A 31 -5.76 19.67 -8.58
CA LYS A 31 -6.96 20.26 -9.24
C LYS A 31 -8.13 20.37 -8.27
N ASP A 32 -8.16 19.57 -7.22
CA ASP A 32 -9.19 19.59 -6.18
C ASP A 32 -8.96 20.76 -5.22
N ALA A 33 -9.73 21.83 -5.40
CA ALA A 33 -9.67 23.02 -4.56
C ALA A 33 -9.97 22.70 -3.08
N GLY A 34 -10.90 21.79 -2.80
CA GLY A 34 -11.24 21.41 -1.42
C GLY A 34 -10.11 20.66 -0.74
N LYS A 35 -9.31 19.90 -1.49
CA LYS A 35 -8.09 19.28 -0.98
C LYS A 35 -7.03 20.31 -0.63
N ILE A 36 -6.83 21.28 -1.50
CA ILE A 36 -5.86 22.39 -1.27
C ILE A 36 -6.28 23.23 -0.08
N GLU A 37 -7.57 23.58 0.04
CA GLU A 37 -8.10 24.34 1.19
C GLU A 37 -7.82 23.59 2.50
N ARG A 38 -8.13 22.31 2.58
CA ARG A 38 -7.83 21.49 3.77
C ARG A 38 -6.35 21.44 4.09
N LEU A 39 -5.47 21.27 3.09
CA LEU A 39 -4.02 21.28 3.28
C LEU A 39 -3.52 22.64 3.82
N LEU A 40 -4.09 23.77 3.37
CA LEU A 40 -3.78 25.10 3.88
C LEU A 40 -4.24 25.29 5.33
N GLU A 41 -5.29 24.59 5.75
CA GLU A 41 -5.79 24.52 7.13
C GLU A 41 -5.00 23.52 7.99
N GLY A 42 -4.04 22.79 7.42
CA GLY A 42 -3.26 21.75 8.11
C GLY A 42 -3.98 20.42 8.24
N ILE A 43 -5.07 20.19 7.49
CA ILE A 43 -5.82 18.93 7.46
C ILE A 43 -5.27 18.05 6.35
N MET A 44 -4.68 16.91 6.73
CA MET A 44 -4.10 15.97 5.75
C MET A 44 -5.19 15.17 5.03
N PRO A 45 -5.12 15.01 3.69
CA PRO A 45 -6.07 14.21 2.92
C PRO A 45 -5.80 12.71 2.96
N ILE A 46 -4.76 12.28 3.64
CA ILE A 46 -4.30 10.90 3.80
C ILE A 46 -3.79 10.68 5.22
N TYR A 47 -3.88 9.47 5.71
CA TYR A 47 -3.25 9.10 6.97
C TYR A 47 -1.84 8.53 6.73
N GLU A 48 -0.82 9.24 7.23
CA GLU A 48 0.57 8.79 7.29
C GLU A 48 1.19 9.30 8.60
N PRO A 49 1.73 8.43 9.47
CA PRO A 49 2.31 8.86 10.74
C PRO A 49 3.36 9.94 10.60
N GLY A 50 3.16 11.10 11.25
CA GLY A 50 4.09 12.22 11.28
C GLY A 50 4.06 13.15 10.07
N LEU A 51 3.21 12.89 9.07
CA LEU A 51 3.10 13.74 7.89
C LEU A 51 2.57 15.13 8.21
N ASP A 52 1.58 15.23 9.08
CA ASP A 52 1.02 16.49 9.58
C ASP A 52 2.09 17.40 10.17
N THR A 53 2.91 16.87 11.05
CA THR A 53 4.02 17.56 11.68
C THR A 53 5.07 18.00 10.66
N LEU A 54 5.42 17.14 9.71
CA LEU A 54 6.39 17.41 8.65
C LEU A 54 5.90 18.53 7.71
N VAL A 55 4.64 18.46 7.28
CA VAL A 55 3.98 19.47 6.43
C VAL A 55 3.94 20.82 7.16
N ALA A 56 3.45 20.85 8.40
CA ALA A 56 3.36 22.09 9.19
C ALA A 56 4.74 22.76 9.37
N LYS A 57 5.77 21.98 9.72
CA LYS A 57 7.15 22.45 9.85
C LYS A 57 7.68 23.05 8.54
N SER A 58 7.49 22.35 7.42
CA SER A 58 8.00 22.75 6.11
C SER A 58 7.26 23.97 5.54
N ALA A 59 5.95 24.05 5.75
CA ALA A 59 5.13 25.21 5.36
C ALA A 59 5.50 26.44 6.19
N ALA A 60 5.66 26.30 7.50
CA ALA A 60 6.11 27.41 8.38
C ALA A 60 7.51 27.93 8.02
N ALA A 61 8.38 27.07 7.50
CA ALA A 61 9.71 27.44 7.01
C ALA A 61 9.69 28.07 5.59
N GLY A 62 8.52 28.17 4.94
CA GLY A 62 8.34 28.72 3.60
C GLY A 62 8.92 27.85 2.48
N ARG A 63 9.20 26.56 2.74
CA ARG A 63 9.75 25.63 1.74
C ARG A 63 8.71 24.71 1.11
N LEU A 64 7.51 24.66 1.67
CA LEU A 64 6.39 23.88 1.14
C LEU A 64 5.17 24.76 1.00
N SER A 65 4.55 24.73 -0.16
CA SER A 65 3.31 25.46 -0.43
C SER A 65 2.35 24.64 -1.27
N PHE A 66 1.07 25.02 -1.26
CA PHE A 66 -0.02 24.30 -1.93
C PHE A 66 -0.80 25.27 -2.81
N THR A 67 -1.18 24.82 -4.01
CA THR A 67 -1.95 25.65 -4.95
C THR A 67 -2.74 24.81 -5.92
N THR A 68 -3.80 25.39 -6.50
CA THR A 68 -4.49 24.84 -7.68
C THR A 68 -3.92 25.38 -8.99
N ASP A 69 -3.05 26.41 -8.95
CA ASP A 69 -2.47 27.05 -10.13
C ASP A 69 -1.19 26.35 -10.58
N LEU A 70 -1.34 25.37 -11.47
CA LEU A 70 -0.25 24.62 -12.07
C LEU A 70 0.73 25.52 -12.79
N LYS A 71 0.24 26.54 -13.53
CA LYS A 71 1.12 27.42 -14.35
C LYS A 71 2.11 28.19 -13.46
N SER A 72 1.64 28.75 -12.35
CA SER A 72 2.51 29.45 -11.42
C SER A 72 3.51 28.55 -10.70
N ALA A 73 3.10 27.31 -10.43
CA ALA A 73 3.96 26.32 -9.77
C ALA A 73 5.10 25.84 -10.68
N VAL A 74 4.81 25.58 -11.95
CA VAL A 74 5.77 25.08 -12.96
C VAL A 74 6.76 26.13 -13.37
N LYS A 75 6.33 27.40 -13.43
CA LYS A 75 7.20 28.50 -13.85
C LYS A 75 8.46 28.61 -12.99
N GLY A 76 9.63 28.52 -13.63
CA GLY A 76 10.94 28.56 -12.98
C GLY A 76 11.25 27.33 -12.12
N ALA A 77 10.55 26.21 -12.29
CA ALA A 77 10.88 24.95 -11.63
C ALA A 77 12.04 24.23 -12.33
N ASP A 78 13.03 23.77 -11.55
CA ASP A 78 14.12 22.94 -12.06
C ASP A 78 13.63 21.52 -12.46
N ALA A 79 12.63 21.02 -11.71
CA ALA A 79 11.97 19.74 -11.98
C ALA A 79 10.49 19.80 -11.64
N VAL A 80 9.65 19.14 -12.46
CA VAL A 80 8.22 18.99 -12.24
C VAL A 80 7.89 17.50 -12.18
N PHE A 81 7.37 17.06 -11.04
CA PHE A 81 7.02 15.67 -10.80
C PHE A 81 5.55 15.42 -11.08
N ILE A 82 5.25 14.44 -11.92
CA ILE A 82 3.90 13.92 -12.14
C ILE A 82 3.67 12.80 -11.12
N ALA A 83 2.85 13.09 -10.11
CA ALA A 83 2.49 12.19 -9.01
C ALA A 83 0.98 12.02 -8.89
N VAL A 84 0.31 11.95 -10.05
CA VAL A 84 -1.15 11.77 -10.17
C VAL A 84 -1.55 10.31 -10.07
N GLY A 85 -2.82 10.04 -9.78
CA GLY A 85 -3.36 8.69 -9.73
C GLY A 85 -3.27 7.96 -11.09
N THR A 86 -3.05 6.64 -11.03
CA THR A 86 -3.07 5.73 -12.17
C THR A 86 -3.99 4.56 -11.83
N PRO A 87 -5.32 4.78 -11.74
CA PRO A 87 -6.26 3.72 -11.36
C PRO A 87 -6.28 2.62 -12.43
N THR A 88 -6.74 1.44 -12.03
CA THR A 88 -6.97 0.35 -13.00
C THR A 88 -8.25 0.63 -13.78
N THR A 89 -8.20 0.49 -15.10
CA THR A 89 -9.38 0.58 -15.96
C THR A 89 -10.29 -0.62 -15.69
N GLU A 90 -11.58 -0.34 -15.50
CA GLU A 90 -12.55 -1.41 -15.29
C GLU A 90 -12.60 -2.36 -16.49
N GLY A 91 -12.45 -3.64 -16.24
CA GLY A 91 -12.68 -4.74 -17.19
C GLY A 91 -11.45 -5.28 -17.91
N ASP A 92 -10.36 -4.51 -18.09
CA ASP A 92 -9.19 -4.98 -18.84
C ASP A 92 -7.87 -5.03 -18.06
N GLY A 93 -7.82 -4.43 -16.87
CA GLY A 93 -6.67 -4.45 -15.99
C GLY A 93 -5.53 -3.48 -16.38
N HIS A 94 -5.70 -2.66 -17.41
CA HIS A 94 -4.74 -1.62 -17.77
C HIS A 94 -4.76 -0.46 -16.76
N ALA A 95 -3.64 0.26 -16.65
CA ALA A 95 -3.61 1.52 -15.91
C ALA A 95 -4.23 2.65 -16.76
N ASP A 96 -5.12 3.42 -16.17
CA ASP A 96 -5.60 4.67 -16.79
C ASP A 96 -4.52 5.75 -16.69
N LEU A 97 -3.94 6.10 -17.84
CA LEU A 97 -2.88 7.10 -17.96
C LEU A 97 -3.38 8.49 -18.37
N SER A 98 -4.69 8.66 -18.53
CA SER A 98 -5.30 9.93 -18.96
C SER A 98 -4.86 11.11 -18.08
N TYR A 99 -4.79 10.91 -16.76
CA TYR A 99 -4.32 11.93 -15.82
C TYR A 99 -2.84 12.26 -16.00
N VAL A 100 -2.00 11.27 -16.31
CA VAL A 100 -0.56 11.47 -16.55
C VAL A 100 -0.34 12.30 -17.81
N TYR A 101 -1.04 11.96 -18.89
CA TYR A 101 -0.92 12.63 -20.18
C TYR A 101 -1.50 14.05 -20.15
N ALA A 102 -2.63 14.24 -19.48
CA ALA A 102 -3.21 15.57 -19.26
C ALA A 102 -2.25 16.45 -18.46
N ALA A 103 -1.67 15.93 -17.38
CA ALA A 103 -0.68 16.67 -16.60
C ALA A 103 0.56 17.03 -17.43
N ALA A 104 1.08 16.10 -18.25
CA ALA A 104 2.21 16.36 -19.14
C ALA A 104 1.94 17.50 -20.12
N ALA A 105 0.75 17.54 -20.72
CA ALA A 105 0.37 18.62 -21.64
C ALA A 105 0.25 19.97 -20.93
N GLU A 106 -0.41 20.02 -19.77
CA GLU A 106 -0.56 21.25 -18.97
C GLU A 106 0.80 21.78 -18.45
N ILE A 107 1.71 20.88 -18.07
CA ILE A 107 3.09 21.20 -17.68
C ILE A 107 3.83 21.83 -18.85
N ALA A 108 3.74 21.24 -20.05
CA ALA A 108 4.42 21.74 -21.23
C ALA A 108 4.00 23.19 -21.59
N GLU A 109 2.71 23.51 -21.46
CA GLU A 109 2.22 24.88 -21.68
C GLU A 109 2.76 25.90 -20.66
N ALA A 110 3.24 25.46 -19.51
CA ALA A 110 3.69 26.30 -18.40
C ALA A 110 5.21 26.45 -18.30
N ILE A 111 5.98 25.59 -18.95
CA ILE A 111 7.45 25.63 -18.94
C ILE A 111 7.93 26.89 -19.67
N ASP A 112 8.70 27.72 -18.98
CA ASP A 112 9.28 28.95 -19.53
C ASP A 112 10.80 28.83 -19.73
N ASP A 113 11.49 28.03 -18.92
CA ASP A 113 12.92 27.74 -19.02
C ASP A 113 13.15 26.24 -18.96
N TYR A 114 14.39 25.79 -19.04
CA TYR A 114 14.70 24.36 -19.01
C TYR A 114 14.20 23.69 -17.73
N THR A 115 13.42 22.65 -17.89
CA THR A 115 12.76 21.94 -16.78
C THR A 115 12.81 20.42 -17.04
N VAL A 116 13.10 19.63 -16.00
CA VAL A 116 12.98 18.17 -16.09
C VAL A 116 11.57 17.73 -15.73
N VAL A 117 10.85 17.11 -16.67
CA VAL A 117 9.53 16.51 -16.43
C VAL A 117 9.73 15.07 -15.93
N VAL A 118 9.32 14.80 -14.70
CA VAL A 118 9.62 13.55 -14.00
C VAL A 118 8.35 12.77 -13.74
N THR A 119 8.22 11.57 -14.27
CA THR A 119 7.13 10.65 -13.91
C THR A 119 7.49 9.96 -12.60
N LYS A 120 6.74 10.25 -11.53
CA LYS A 120 6.85 9.59 -10.23
C LYS A 120 5.74 8.59 -9.97
N SER A 121 4.58 8.78 -10.58
CA SER A 121 3.49 7.80 -10.61
C SER A 121 3.99 6.45 -11.13
N THR A 122 3.44 5.36 -10.60
CA THR A 122 3.70 4.01 -11.14
C THR A 122 2.95 3.85 -12.46
N VAL A 123 3.70 3.69 -13.54
CA VAL A 123 3.20 3.68 -14.91
C VAL A 123 3.76 2.49 -15.71
N PRO A 124 3.00 1.95 -16.68
CA PRO A 124 3.49 0.93 -17.62
C PRO A 124 4.71 1.39 -18.43
N VAL A 125 5.49 0.40 -18.87
CA VAL A 125 6.67 0.62 -19.70
C VAL A 125 6.30 1.35 -21.00
N GLY A 126 7.05 2.40 -21.32
CA GLY A 126 6.81 3.25 -22.48
C GLY A 126 6.06 4.56 -22.19
N THR A 127 5.50 4.70 -21.00
CA THR A 127 4.76 5.92 -20.61
C THR A 127 5.64 7.16 -20.65
N GLY A 128 6.91 7.08 -20.21
CA GLY A 128 7.83 8.21 -20.26
C GLY A 128 8.15 8.65 -21.71
N ARG A 129 8.15 7.72 -22.67
CA ARG A 129 8.28 8.06 -24.10
C ARG A 129 7.06 8.81 -24.62
N GLU A 130 5.88 8.41 -24.19
CA GLU A 130 4.65 9.10 -24.56
C GLU A 130 4.57 10.49 -23.91
N VAL A 131 4.98 10.63 -22.65
CA VAL A 131 5.13 11.94 -21.99
C VAL A 131 6.10 12.83 -22.79
N HIS A 132 7.25 12.29 -23.21
CA HIS A 132 8.21 13.02 -24.04
C HIS A 132 7.56 13.47 -25.37
N ARG A 133 6.81 12.59 -26.04
CA ARG A 133 6.11 12.91 -27.29
C ARG A 133 5.12 14.06 -27.08
N ILE A 134 4.26 13.97 -26.05
CA ILE A 134 3.24 14.99 -25.74
C ILE A 134 3.90 16.35 -25.48
N VAL A 135 4.94 16.39 -24.65
CA VAL A 135 5.64 17.65 -24.35
C VAL A 135 6.35 18.21 -25.59
N SER A 136 6.95 17.36 -26.44
CA SER A 136 7.63 17.78 -27.69
C SER A 136 6.68 18.41 -28.72
N GLU A 137 5.40 18.08 -28.70
CA GLU A 137 4.39 18.68 -29.58
C GLU A 137 4.04 20.13 -29.20
N ILE A 138 4.35 20.53 -27.95
CA ILE A 138 3.95 21.84 -27.37
C ILE A 138 5.16 22.78 -27.28
N ILE A 139 6.33 22.27 -26.84
CA ILE A 139 7.54 23.08 -26.64
C ILE A 139 8.77 22.47 -27.32
N SER A 140 9.79 23.30 -27.53
CA SER A 140 11.04 22.88 -28.16
C SER A 140 11.89 21.98 -27.26
N ALA A 141 12.60 21.03 -27.86
CA ALA A 141 13.36 20.00 -27.17
C ALA A 141 14.53 20.51 -26.32
N ASP A 142 14.98 21.73 -26.51
CA ASP A 142 16.03 22.36 -25.69
C ASP A 142 15.53 22.86 -24.33
N LYS A 143 14.20 22.93 -24.15
CA LYS A 143 13.56 23.44 -22.91
C LYS A 143 13.21 22.36 -21.91
N PHE A 144 13.28 21.09 -22.27
CA PHE A 144 12.92 20.02 -21.35
C PHE A 144 13.67 18.74 -21.61
N ASP A 145 13.72 17.90 -20.60
CA ASP A 145 14.01 16.47 -20.68
C ASP A 145 12.98 15.69 -19.85
N VAL A 146 12.86 14.39 -20.12
CA VAL A 146 11.97 13.51 -19.38
C VAL A 146 12.78 12.52 -18.56
N ALA A 147 12.31 12.24 -17.36
CA ALA A 147 12.84 11.20 -16.51
C ALA A 147 11.73 10.37 -15.86
N SER A 148 12.03 9.10 -15.58
CA SER A 148 11.24 8.22 -14.72
C SER A 148 11.94 8.11 -13.37
N ASN A 149 11.23 8.41 -12.29
CA ASN A 149 11.74 8.28 -10.93
C ASN A 149 10.65 7.65 -10.04
N PRO A 150 10.43 6.34 -10.17
CA PRO A 150 9.39 5.65 -9.43
C PRO A 150 9.67 5.71 -7.92
N GLU A 151 8.59 5.67 -7.14
CA GLU A 151 8.63 5.60 -5.69
C GLU A 151 8.67 4.14 -5.22
N PHE A 152 9.19 3.91 -4.00
CA PHE A 152 9.18 2.61 -3.33
C PHE A 152 8.69 2.76 -1.89
N LEU A 153 7.73 3.67 -1.71
CA LEU A 153 7.17 4.02 -0.42
C LEU A 153 6.19 2.93 0.05
N ARG A 154 6.16 2.72 1.36
CA ARG A 154 5.15 1.89 2.01
C ARG A 154 4.24 2.79 2.82
N GLU A 155 2.96 2.80 2.53
CA GLU A 155 1.96 3.47 3.36
C GLU A 155 2.16 3.13 4.85
N GLY A 156 2.02 4.12 5.74
CA GLY A 156 2.32 3.97 7.17
C GLY A 156 3.80 3.97 7.56
N SER A 157 4.73 4.07 6.59
CA SER A 157 6.18 4.20 6.78
C SER A 157 6.83 4.98 5.64
N ALA A 158 6.08 5.76 4.88
CA ALA A 158 6.55 6.36 3.64
C ALA A 158 7.55 7.48 3.87
N ILE A 159 7.42 8.24 4.96
CA ILE A 159 8.41 9.27 5.33
C ILE A 159 9.76 8.61 5.59
N GLU A 160 9.81 7.51 6.35
CA GLU A 160 11.05 6.79 6.62
C GLU A 160 11.65 6.20 5.34
N ASP A 161 10.81 5.56 4.49
CA ASP A 161 11.23 5.00 3.21
C ASP A 161 11.76 6.05 2.24
N PHE A 162 11.24 7.28 2.28
CA PHE A 162 11.73 8.39 1.48
C PHE A 162 13.03 8.97 2.03
N MET A 163 13.10 9.17 3.35
CA MET A 163 14.25 9.79 4.02
C MET A 163 15.45 8.84 4.09
N ARG A 164 15.22 7.52 4.10
CA ARG A 164 16.24 6.47 4.18
C ARG A 164 15.94 5.32 3.20
N PRO A 165 15.91 5.58 1.89
CA PRO A 165 15.55 4.57 0.91
C PRO A 165 16.66 3.52 0.73
N ASP A 166 16.29 2.28 0.47
CA ASP A 166 17.24 1.22 0.07
C ASP A 166 17.94 1.57 -1.26
N ARG A 167 17.28 2.32 -2.13
CA ARG A 167 17.81 2.84 -3.41
C ARG A 167 16.92 3.94 -3.98
N VAL A 168 17.50 4.76 -4.86
CA VAL A 168 16.79 5.65 -5.78
C VAL A 168 17.00 5.15 -7.21
N VAL A 169 15.93 5.11 -8.02
CA VAL A 169 16.02 4.75 -9.45
C VAL A 169 15.69 5.97 -10.29
N ILE A 170 16.56 6.30 -11.25
CA ILE A 170 16.40 7.42 -12.17
C ILE A 170 16.58 6.88 -13.59
N GLY A 171 15.51 6.86 -14.34
CA GLY A 171 15.52 6.51 -15.78
C GLY A 171 15.50 7.78 -16.63
N THR A 172 16.55 8.03 -17.39
CA THR A 172 16.62 9.14 -18.34
C THR A 172 17.69 8.90 -19.38
N ASP A 173 17.53 9.49 -20.56
CA ASP A 173 18.55 9.47 -21.62
C ASP A 173 19.39 10.77 -21.62
N SER A 174 19.10 11.73 -20.73
CA SER A 174 19.74 13.04 -20.65
C SER A 174 20.68 13.14 -19.44
N ASP A 175 21.96 13.41 -19.71
CA ASP A 175 22.94 13.70 -18.64
C ASP A 175 22.55 14.96 -17.83
N LYS A 176 21.91 15.93 -18.49
CA LYS A 176 21.45 17.17 -17.86
C LYS A 176 20.31 16.88 -16.87
N ALA A 177 19.32 16.07 -17.27
CA ALA A 177 18.26 15.63 -16.37
C ALA A 177 18.80 14.77 -15.22
N ALA A 178 19.74 13.86 -15.50
CA ALA A 178 20.40 13.08 -14.46
C ALA A 178 21.12 13.96 -13.43
N GLU A 179 21.76 15.05 -13.85
CA GLU A 179 22.43 15.98 -12.95
C GLU A 179 21.45 16.76 -12.08
N VAL A 180 20.32 17.25 -12.64
CA VAL A 180 19.26 17.93 -11.87
C VAL A 180 18.73 17.00 -10.78
N LEU A 181 18.41 15.75 -11.12
CA LEU A 181 17.91 14.78 -10.13
C LEU A 181 18.98 14.36 -9.13
N ARG A 182 20.26 14.26 -9.53
CA ARG A 182 21.38 14.03 -8.62
C ARG A 182 21.48 15.12 -7.55
N GLN A 183 21.33 16.38 -7.94
CA GLN A 183 21.34 17.50 -7.01
C GLN A 183 20.15 17.47 -6.05
N LEU A 184 18.96 17.09 -6.53
CA LEU A 184 17.77 16.96 -5.72
C LEU A 184 17.91 15.88 -4.64
N TYR A 185 18.50 14.72 -4.99
CA TYR A 185 18.75 13.61 -4.06
C TYR A 185 20.09 13.71 -3.31
N ARG A 186 20.84 14.81 -3.47
CA ARG A 186 22.13 15.00 -2.80
C ARG A 186 22.11 14.79 -1.27
N PRO A 187 21.07 15.15 -0.51
CA PRO A 187 21.03 14.89 0.93
C PRO A 187 21.16 13.42 1.32
N LEU A 188 20.80 12.47 0.42
CA LEU A 188 20.95 11.05 0.65
C LEU A 188 22.40 10.54 0.54
N PHE A 189 23.33 11.39 0.07
CA PHE A 189 24.75 11.04 -0.06
C PHE A 189 25.40 10.66 1.29
N LEU A 190 25.02 11.35 2.37
CA LEU A 190 25.55 11.05 3.71
C LEU A 190 25.21 9.66 4.21
N MET A 191 24.20 9.01 3.62
CA MET A 191 23.76 7.65 3.96
C MET A 191 24.24 6.61 2.95
N GLU A 192 25.08 7.04 1.99
CA GLU A 192 25.58 6.18 0.90
C GLU A 192 24.47 5.44 0.14
N THR A 193 23.26 6.05 0.06
CA THR A 193 22.12 5.46 -0.64
C THR A 193 22.46 5.26 -2.11
N PRO A 194 22.34 4.03 -2.65
CA PRO A 194 22.59 3.77 -4.06
C PRO A 194 21.60 4.52 -4.96
N ILE A 195 22.11 5.28 -5.93
CA ILE A 195 21.29 5.89 -6.99
C ILE A 195 21.60 5.16 -8.29
N LEU A 196 20.61 4.44 -8.81
CA LEU A 196 20.71 3.70 -10.07
C LEU A 196 20.25 4.59 -11.23
N TYR A 197 21.17 4.91 -12.14
CA TYR A 197 20.86 5.57 -13.41
C TYR A 197 20.66 4.53 -14.50
N THR A 198 19.56 4.64 -15.24
CA THR A 198 19.19 3.67 -16.27
C THR A 198 18.33 4.33 -17.35
N LYS A 199 17.86 3.56 -18.34
CA LYS A 199 16.89 4.03 -19.34
C LYS A 199 15.51 4.18 -18.71
N ILE A 200 14.66 5.01 -19.32
CA ILE A 200 13.30 5.28 -18.86
C ILE A 200 12.52 3.98 -18.70
N GLU A 201 12.50 3.13 -19.73
CA GLU A 201 11.78 1.86 -19.76
C GLU A 201 12.24 0.89 -18.66
N THR A 202 13.55 0.85 -18.41
CA THR A 202 14.12 0.01 -17.35
C THR A 202 13.68 0.50 -15.96
N SER A 203 13.65 1.81 -15.74
CA SER A 203 13.17 2.42 -14.51
C SER A 203 11.69 2.10 -14.24
N GLU A 204 10.84 2.25 -15.26
CA GLU A 204 9.42 1.90 -15.21
C GLU A 204 9.24 0.41 -14.86
N LEU A 205 9.96 -0.48 -15.55
CA LEU A 205 9.87 -1.93 -15.31
C LEU A 205 10.38 -2.34 -13.93
N ILE A 206 11.42 -1.70 -13.39
CA ILE A 206 11.97 -2.00 -12.06
C ILE A 206 10.88 -1.86 -10.99
N LYS A 207 10.03 -0.84 -11.06
CA LYS A 207 8.94 -0.63 -10.09
C LYS A 207 7.96 -1.79 -10.11
N TYR A 208 7.46 -2.16 -11.28
CA TYR A 208 6.52 -3.28 -11.44
C TYR A 208 7.15 -4.61 -11.03
N ALA A 209 8.37 -4.89 -11.49
CA ALA A 209 9.07 -6.12 -11.15
C ALA A 209 9.30 -6.25 -9.63
N ALA A 210 9.66 -5.14 -8.95
CA ALA A 210 9.82 -5.14 -7.50
C ALA A 210 8.51 -5.45 -6.77
N ASN A 211 7.42 -4.75 -7.12
CA ASN A 211 6.13 -4.94 -6.45
C ASN A 211 5.55 -6.34 -6.70
N THR A 212 5.64 -6.84 -7.93
CA THR A 212 5.14 -8.19 -8.26
C THR A 212 5.97 -9.29 -7.62
N PHE A 213 7.29 -9.10 -7.47
CA PHE A 213 8.13 -10.05 -6.75
C PHE A 213 7.78 -10.11 -5.25
N LEU A 214 7.50 -8.96 -4.63
CA LEU A 214 7.06 -8.92 -3.24
C LEU A 214 5.67 -9.57 -3.06
N ALA A 215 4.74 -9.34 -3.98
CA ALA A 215 3.44 -10.00 -4.01
C ALA A 215 3.61 -11.53 -4.17
N ALA A 216 4.53 -11.99 -5.03
CA ALA A 216 4.84 -13.40 -5.19
C ALA A 216 5.38 -14.04 -3.91
N LYS A 217 6.23 -13.35 -3.14
CA LYS A 217 6.73 -13.84 -1.84
C LYS A 217 5.58 -14.05 -0.85
N ILE A 218 4.64 -13.10 -0.76
CA ILE A 218 3.46 -13.22 0.11
C ILE A 218 2.58 -14.40 -0.33
N THR A 219 2.32 -14.52 -1.64
CA THR A 219 1.50 -15.62 -2.18
C THR A 219 2.17 -16.96 -1.94
N PHE A 220 3.48 -17.08 -2.18
CA PHE A 220 4.26 -18.29 -1.92
C PHE A 220 4.14 -18.75 -0.46
N ILE A 221 4.38 -17.86 0.51
CA ILE A 221 4.31 -18.26 1.92
C ILE A 221 2.87 -18.57 2.36
N ASN A 222 1.85 -17.98 1.72
CA ASN A 222 0.45 -18.29 1.95
C ASN A 222 0.09 -19.72 1.46
N GLU A 223 0.61 -20.14 0.30
CA GLU A 223 0.43 -21.52 -0.18
C GLU A 223 1.19 -22.51 0.72
N VAL A 224 2.42 -22.18 1.14
CA VAL A 224 3.18 -22.97 2.13
C VAL A 224 2.41 -23.08 3.45
N ALA A 225 1.72 -22.03 3.88
CA ALA A 225 0.88 -22.09 5.09
C ALA A 225 -0.25 -23.11 4.96
N ASN A 226 -0.92 -23.16 3.79
CA ASN A 226 -1.95 -24.19 3.54
C ASN A 226 -1.38 -25.60 3.61
N LEU A 227 -0.16 -25.82 3.10
CA LEU A 227 0.51 -27.12 3.20
C LEU A 227 0.88 -27.43 4.65
N CYS A 228 1.41 -26.46 5.41
CA CYS A 228 1.76 -26.64 6.82
C CYS A 228 0.58 -27.18 7.63
N GLU A 229 -0.62 -26.64 7.44
CA GLU A 229 -1.86 -27.10 8.10
C GLU A 229 -2.25 -28.54 7.76
N LYS A 230 -1.74 -29.11 6.66
CA LYS A 230 -2.04 -30.51 6.24
C LYS A 230 -0.99 -31.51 6.70
N VAL A 231 0.23 -31.04 6.95
CA VAL A 231 1.36 -31.92 7.27
C VAL A 231 1.86 -31.75 8.71
N GLY A 232 1.19 -30.91 9.54
CA GLY A 232 1.57 -30.66 10.93
C GLY A 232 2.84 -29.80 11.08
N ALA A 233 3.14 -28.94 10.11
CA ALA A 233 4.26 -28.01 10.17
C ALA A 233 3.80 -26.62 10.65
N ASN A 234 4.77 -25.75 11.00
CA ASN A 234 4.52 -24.38 11.44
C ASN A 234 5.09 -23.39 10.41
N VAL A 235 4.21 -22.64 9.74
CA VAL A 235 4.61 -21.69 8.68
C VAL A 235 5.56 -20.60 9.19
N GLN A 236 5.44 -20.16 10.45
CA GLN A 236 6.35 -19.13 10.99
C GLN A 236 7.77 -19.67 11.14
N GLU A 237 7.92 -20.93 11.51
CA GLU A 237 9.24 -21.59 11.58
C GLU A 237 9.81 -21.83 10.19
N VAL A 238 8.97 -22.26 9.22
CA VAL A 238 9.38 -22.38 7.82
C VAL A 238 9.82 -21.03 7.27
N ALA A 239 9.01 -19.98 7.43
CA ALA A 239 9.35 -18.63 6.99
C ALA A 239 10.65 -18.11 7.61
N ARG A 240 10.85 -18.33 8.93
CA ARG A 240 12.09 -18.00 9.63
C ARG A 240 13.26 -18.80 9.07
N GLY A 241 13.10 -20.13 8.90
CA GLY A 241 14.16 -21.00 8.43
C GLY A 241 14.67 -20.62 7.04
N ILE A 242 13.77 -20.46 6.07
CA ILE A 242 14.15 -20.03 4.71
C ILE A 242 14.63 -18.58 4.67
N GLY A 243 14.06 -17.71 5.50
CA GLY A 243 14.41 -16.28 5.56
C GLY A 243 15.79 -15.99 6.13
N LEU A 244 16.43 -16.96 6.83
CA LEU A 244 17.84 -16.88 7.29
C LEU A 244 18.82 -16.99 6.12
N ASP A 245 18.43 -17.59 4.99
CA ASP A 245 19.24 -17.56 3.78
C ASP A 245 19.22 -16.14 3.19
N GLY A 246 20.39 -15.48 3.13
CA GLY A 246 20.52 -14.11 2.62
C GLY A 246 20.08 -13.95 1.15
N ARG A 247 20.00 -15.03 0.37
CA ARG A 247 19.49 -15.03 -1.02
C ARG A 247 17.98 -14.88 -1.07
N ILE A 248 17.25 -15.28 0.00
CA ILE A 248 15.80 -15.22 0.11
C ILE A 248 15.39 -14.00 0.94
N GLY A 249 15.99 -13.82 2.12
CA GLY A 249 15.68 -12.76 3.08
C GLY A 249 14.32 -12.94 3.76
N GLY A 250 14.19 -12.50 5.01
CA GLY A 250 13.00 -12.72 5.83
C GLY A 250 11.81 -11.78 5.55
N LYS A 251 12.02 -10.67 4.83
CA LYS A 251 10.95 -9.71 4.54
C LYS A 251 9.93 -10.31 3.56
N PHE A 252 8.63 -10.00 3.75
CA PHE A 252 7.50 -10.45 2.93
C PHE A 252 7.24 -11.97 2.97
N LEU A 253 7.65 -12.66 4.05
CA LEU A 253 7.36 -14.07 4.33
C LEU A 253 6.38 -14.24 5.51
N HIS A 254 5.49 -13.29 5.74
CA HIS A 254 4.45 -13.38 6.76
C HIS A 254 3.16 -13.90 6.12
N ALA A 255 2.77 -15.13 6.49
CA ALA A 255 1.50 -15.70 6.04
C ALA A 255 0.31 -14.96 6.68
N GLY A 256 -0.73 -14.76 5.88
CA GLY A 256 -1.92 -14.02 6.28
C GLY A 256 -3.07 -14.17 5.29
N PRO A 257 -4.05 -13.25 5.29
CA PRO A 257 -5.26 -13.36 4.47
C PRO A 257 -5.08 -12.99 2.99
N GLY A 258 -3.88 -12.67 2.57
CA GLY A 258 -3.55 -12.18 1.23
C GLY A 258 -3.03 -10.73 1.24
N TYR A 259 -2.51 -10.29 0.10
CA TYR A 259 -2.14 -8.90 -0.09
C TYR A 259 -3.33 -8.07 -0.62
N GLY A 260 -3.31 -6.79 -0.29
CA GLY A 260 -4.26 -5.77 -0.73
C GLY A 260 -3.56 -4.42 -0.87
N GLY A 261 -4.32 -3.35 -0.73
CA GLY A 261 -3.86 -1.97 -0.83
C GLY A 261 -3.80 -1.45 -2.26
N SER A 262 -3.44 -0.20 -2.41
CA SER A 262 -3.45 0.53 -3.68
C SER A 262 -2.38 0.11 -4.69
N CYS A 263 -1.34 -0.62 -4.26
CA CYS A 263 -0.16 -0.87 -5.08
C CYS A 263 -0.12 -2.30 -5.65
N PHE A 264 -0.04 -3.34 -4.80
CA PHE A 264 0.22 -4.71 -5.28
C PHE A 264 -0.86 -5.24 -6.22
N PRO A 265 -2.17 -5.13 -5.92
CA PRO A 265 -3.20 -5.63 -6.84
C PRO A 265 -3.12 -4.95 -8.20
N LYS A 266 -3.07 -3.62 -8.21
CA LYS A 266 -2.99 -2.82 -9.43
C LYS A 266 -1.73 -3.13 -10.24
N ASP A 267 -0.57 -3.19 -9.59
CA ASP A 267 0.71 -3.33 -10.27
C ASP A 267 0.92 -4.76 -10.81
N THR A 268 0.42 -5.79 -10.10
CA THR A 268 0.45 -7.16 -10.60
C THR A 268 -0.42 -7.32 -11.84
N LEU A 269 -1.63 -6.76 -11.85
CA LEU A 269 -2.52 -6.77 -13.01
C LEU A 269 -1.93 -6.00 -14.20
N ALA A 270 -1.43 -4.79 -13.98
CA ALA A 270 -0.84 -3.96 -15.02
C ALA A 270 0.40 -4.62 -15.65
N LEU A 271 1.25 -5.30 -14.85
CA LEU A 271 2.39 -6.01 -15.41
C LEU A 271 1.98 -7.24 -16.22
N VAL A 272 0.98 -8.00 -15.76
CA VAL A 272 0.42 -9.13 -16.53
C VAL A 272 -0.10 -8.65 -17.87
N GLN A 273 -0.84 -7.54 -17.88
CA GLN A 273 -1.40 -6.99 -19.10
C GLN A 273 -0.30 -6.47 -20.05
N THR A 274 0.65 -5.68 -19.52
CA THR A 274 1.81 -5.22 -20.30
C THR A 274 2.55 -6.39 -20.95
N ALA A 275 2.75 -7.49 -20.22
CA ALA A 275 3.43 -8.67 -20.74
C ALA A 275 2.64 -9.35 -21.88
N ARG A 276 1.31 -9.41 -21.77
CA ARG A 276 0.42 -9.94 -22.81
C ARG A 276 0.43 -9.07 -24.06
N ASP A 277 0.40 -7.75 -23.92
CA ASP A 277 0.43 -6.81 -25.03
C ASP A 277 1.74 -6.90 -25.86
N HIS A 278 2.80 -7.42 -25.23
CA HIS A 278 4.10 -7.62 -25.86
C HIS A 278 4.41 -9.10 -26.18
N ASP A 279 3.41 -9.97 -26.22
CA ASP A 279 3.58 -11.41 -26.51
C ASP A 279 4.61 -12.12 -25.60
N ALA A 280 4.76 -11.65 -24.36
CA ALA A 280 5.71 -12.18 -23.37
C ALA A 280 5.01 -12.50 -22.02
N PRO A 281 4.08 -13.46 -21.97
CA PRO A 281 3.24 -13.71 -20.80
C PRO A 281 4.05 -14.09 -19.55
N LEU A 282 3.66 -13.55 -18.41
CA LEU A 282 4.29 -13.80 -17.10
C LEU A 282 3.45 -14.78 -16.28
N HIS A 283 3.53 -16.07 -16.60
CA HIS A 283 2.70 -17.13 -15.99
C HIS A 283 2.82 -17.20 -14.46
N ILE A 284 3.98 -16.93 -13.87
CA ILE A 284 4.15 -16.90 -12.41
C ILE A 284 3.28 -15.79 -11.81
N ILE A 285 3.27 -14.60 -12.41
CA ILE A 285 2.51 -13.46 -11.88
C ILE A 285 0.99 -13.66 -12.11
N GLU A 286 0.58 -14.26 -13.22
CA GLU A 286 -0.80 -14.67 -13.44
C GLU A 286 -1.30 -15.63 -12.35
N ALA A 287 -0.46 -16.60 -11.96
CA ALA A 287 -0.77 -17.52 -10.87
C ALA A 287 -0.83 -16.77 -9.52
N VAL A 288 0.09 -15.85 -9.25
CA VAL A 288 0.11 -15.02 -8.04
C VAL A 288 -1.19 -14.24 -7.87
N VAL A 289 -1.66 -13.56 -8.91
CA VAL A 289 -2.93 -12.82 -8.90
C VAL A 289 -4.09 -13.74 -8.55
N LYS A 290 -4.21 -14.85 -9.27
CA LYS A 290 -5.32 -15.82 -9.06
C LYS A 290 -5.30 -16.39 -7.64
N VAL A 291 -4.16 -16.88 -7.18
CA VAL A 291 -4.02 -17.50 -5.85
C VAL A 291 -4.30 -16.51 -4.73
N ASN A 292 -3.91 -15.24 -4.88
CA ASN A 292 -4.22 -14.20 -3.89
C ASN A 292 -5.73 -13.93 -3.78
N GLU A 293 -6.47 -13.88 -4.88
CA GLU A 293 -7.91 -13.69 -4.85
C GLU A 293 -8.62 -14.91 -4.23
N ASP A 294 -8.22 -16.14 -4.61
CA ASP A 294 -8.74 -17.37 -4.01
C ASP A 294 -8.45 -17.39 -2.48
N ARG A 295 -7.26 -16.90 -2.08
CA ARG A 295 -6.84 -16.83 -0.67
C ARG A 295 -7.76 -16.00 0.21
N LYS A 296 -8.15 -14.81 -0.25
CA LYS A 296 -9.04 -13.92 0.52
C LYS A 296 -10.35 -14.62 0.89
N ARG A 297 -10.96 -15.36 -0.05
CA ARG A 297 -12.18 -16.15 0.18
C ARG A 297 -11.96 -17.33 1.13
N GLN A 298 -10.85 -18.06 0.97
CA GLN A 298 -10.49 -19.18 1.86
C GLN A 298 -10.37 -18.74 3.33
N MET A 299 -10.10 -17.47 3.61
CA MET A 299 -10.05 -16.99 5.00
C MET A 299 -11.44 -16.89 5.63
N ALA A 300 -12.47 -16.57 4.87
CA ALA A 300 -13.85 -16.67 5.36
C ALA A 300 -14.22 -18.13 5.67
N ASP A 301 -13.89 -19.07 4.78
CA ASP A 301 -14.11 -20.52 5.01
C ASP A 301 -13.39 -21.00 6.28
N LYS A 302 -12.19 -20.46 6.55
CA LYS A 302 -11.45 -20.77 7.78
C LYS A 302 -12.19 -20.31 9.03
N ILE A 303 -12.78 -19.11 9.02
CA ILE A 303 -13.60 -18.60 10.12
C ILE A 303 -14.84 -19.45 10.30
N VAL A 304 -15.54 -19.78 9.22
CA VAL A 304 -16.72 -20.67 9.25
C VAL A 304 -16.37 -22.04 9.84
N SER A 305 -15.24 -22.61 9.41
CA SER A 305 -14.76 -23.92 9.92
C SER A 305 -14.43 -23.86 11.42
N ALA A 306 -13.76 -22.79 11.87
CA ALA A 306 -13.46 -22.60 13.30
C ALA A 306 -14.73 -22.47 14.15
N CYS A 307 -15.79 -21.90 13.60
CA CYS A 307 -17.11 -21.78 14.24
C CYS A 307 -17.93 -23.08 14.21
N GLY A 308 -17.33 -24.22 13.86
CA GLY A 308 -18.01 -25.53 13.81
C GLY A 308 -18.75 -25.81 12.50
N GLY A 309 -18.35 -25.14 11.40
CA GLY A 309 -18.86 -25.35 10.04
C GLY A 309 -20.07 -24.51 9.66
N SER A 310 -20.59 -23.67 10.56
CA SER A 310 -21.66 -22.70 10.25
C SER A 310 -21.51 -21.42 11.09
N VAL A 311 -21.80 -20.29 10.44
CA VAL A 311 -21.89 -18.96 11.09
C VAL A 311 -23.30 -18.37 10.99
N ASP A 312 -24.27 -19.16 10.49
CA ASP A 312 -25.67 -18.73 10.36
C ASP A 312 -26.24 -18.30 11.71
N GLY A 313 -26.71 -17.05 11.79
CA GLY A 313 -27.23 -16.43 13.01
C GLY A 313 -26.17 -16.03 14.04
N LYS A 314 -24.89 -16.39 13.86
CA LYS A 314 -23.80 -16.02 14.79
C LYS A 314 -23.35 -14.59 14.57
N THR A 315 -22.81 -13.99 15.62
CA THR A 315 -22.16 -12.68 15.60
C THR A 315 -20.66 -12.87 15.58
N ILE A 316 -19.98 -12.34 14.58
CA ILE A 316 -18.51 -12.38 14.44
C ILE A 316 -17.94 -10.99 14.71
N ALA A 317 -17.09 -10.88 15.71
CA ALA A 317 -16.29 -9.69 15.96
C ALA A 317 -15.10 -9.66 15.02
N VAL A 318 -14.98 -8.62 14.20
CA VAL A 318 -13.88 -8.46 13.23
C VAL A 318 -13.00 -7.27 13.64
N LEU A 319 -11.74 -7.54 13.92
CA LEU A 319 -10.75 -6.52 14.23
C LEU A 319 -9.80 -6.33 13.06
N GLY A 320 -9.77 -5.09 12.57
CA GLY A 320 -8.97 -4.67 11.42
C GLY A 320 -9.71 -4.83 10.10
N LEU A 321 -9.89 -3.72 9.40
CA LEU A 321 -10.59 -3.64 8.11
C LEU A 321 -9.67 -3.13 7.00
N THR A 322 -8.73 -2.24 7.31
CA THR A 322 -7.67 -1.78 6.39
C THR A 322 -6.77 -2.95 5.95
N PHE A 323 -6.11 -2.82 4.79
CA PHE A 323 -5.31 -3.91 4.25
C PHE A 323 -4.05 -4.23 5.07
N LYS A 324 -3.59 -3.27 5.87
CA LYS A 324 -2.47 -3.38 6.84
C LYS A 324 -2.58 -2.30 7.92
N PRO A 325 -1.81 -2.38 9.02
CA PRO A 325 -1.81 -1.34 10.05
C PRO A 325 -1.16 -0.03 9.57
N ASN A 326 -1.42 1.06 10.30
CA ASN A 326 -0.89 2.41 10.11
C ASN A 326 -1.30 3.07 8.77
N THR A 327 -2.48 2.74 8.25
CA THR A 327 -3.11 3.38 7.09
C THR A 327 -4.63 3.36 7.23
N ASP A 328 -5.30 4.27 6.54
CA ASP A 328 -6.75 4.29 6.33
C ASP A 328 -7.17 3.54 5.04
N ASP A 329 -6.22 3.03 4.26
CA ASP A 329 -6.47 2.43 2.95
C ASP A 329 -7.20 1.09 3.03
N MET A 330 -8.43 1.08 2.50
CA MET A 330 -9.31 -0.09 2.40
C MET A 330 -9.25 -0.77 1.03
N ARG A 331 -8.59 -0.16 0.02
CA ARG A 331 -8.58 -0.67 -1.35
C ARG A 331 -8.02 -2.09 -1.41
N ASP A 332 -8.77 -2.98 -2.06
CA ASP A 332 -8.40 -4.40 -2.17
C ASP A 332 -8.05 -5.09 -0.84
N SER A 333 -8.48 -4.53 0.29
CA SER A 333 -8.28 -5.16 1.59
C SER A 333 -8.89 -6.57 1.61
N PRO A 334 -8.22 -7.57 2.21
CA PRO A 334 -8.81 -8.89 2.41
C PRO A 334 -10.17 -8.85 3.13
N SER A 335 -10.40 -7.86 3.99
CA SER A 335 -11.69 -7.67 4.68
C SER A 335 -12.85 -7.48 3.72
N LEU A 336 -12.62 -6.85 2.54
CA LEU A 336 -13.63 -6.65 1.49
C LEU A 336 -14.09 -7.94 0.82
N ALA A 337 -13.35 -9.03 0.96
CA ALA A 337 -13.76 -10.35 0.50
C ALA A 337 -14.27 -11.22 1.66
N ILE A 338 -13.63 -11.12 2.83
CA ILE A 338 -13.95 -11.94 4.01
C ILE A 338 -15.32 -11.57 4.61
N VAL A 339 -15.55 -10.27 4.84
CA VAL A 339 -16.76 -9.79 5.51
C VAL A 339 -18.02 -10.09 4.71
N PRO A 340 -18.12 -9.77 3.40
CA PRO A 340 -19.29 -10.14 2.62
C PRO A 340 -19.52 -11.66 2.56
N ALA A 341 -18.47 -12.47 2.45
CA ALA A 341 -18.60 -13.91 2.43
C ALA A 341 -19.17 -14.48 3.76
N LEU A 342 -18.81 -13.89 4.90
CA LEU A 342 -19.40 -14.24 6.20
C LEU A 342 -20.86 -13.79 6.30
N GLN A 343 -21.21 -12.61 5.76
CA GLN A 343 -22.59 -12.12 5.70
C GLN A 343 -23.46 -13.02 4.81
N GLU A 344 -22.95 -13.44 3.64
CA GLU A 344 -23.60 -14.40 2.75
C GLU A 344 -23.84 -15.77 3.43
N ALA A 345 -22.93 -16.17 4.33
CA ALA A 345 -23.07 -17.37 5.15
C ALA A 345 -24.00 -17.18 6.38
N GLY A 346 -24.65 -16.02 6.51
CA GLY A 346 -25.66 -15.73 7.56
C GLY A 346 -25.09 -15.12 8.84
N ALA A 347 -23.82 -14.72 8.88
CA ALA A 347 -23.21 -14.06 10.05
C ALA A 347 -23.66 -12.61 10.19
N LYS A 348 -23.79 -12.16 11.44
CA LYS A 348 -23.83 -10.75 11.81
C LYS A 348 -22.41 -10.30 12.10
N ILE A 349 -22.02 -9.15 11.56
CA ILE A 349 -20.65 -8.63 11.69
C ILE A 349 -20.66 -7.39 12.56
N ARG A 350 -19.85 -7.41 13.61
CA ARG A 350 -19.44 -6.26 14.39
C ARG A 350 -17.96 -6.00 14.10
N ALA A 351 -17.59 -4.77 13.79
CA ALA A 351 -16.24 -4.49 13.31
C ALA A 351 -15.66 -3.21 13.91
N TYR A 352 -14.33 -3.22 14.03
CA TYR A 352 -13.56 -2.05 14.42
C TYR A 352 -12.21 -2.01 13.70
N ASP A 353 -11.82 -0.82 13.27
CA ASP A 353 -10.49 -0.51 12.75
C ASP A 353 -10.04 0.85 13.27
N PRO A 354 -8.79 1.03 13.73
CA PRO A 354 -8.33 2.30 14.29
C PRO A 354 -8.37 3.50 13.34
N GLN A 355 -8.32 3.27 12.01
CA GLN A 355 -8.26 4.35 11.02
C GLN A 355 -9.26 4.19 9.87
N GLY A 356 -9.65 2.96 9.51
CA GLY A 356 -10.46 2.67 8.32
C GLY A 356 -11.98 2.74 8.53
N MET A 357 -12.48 3.31 9.64
CA MET A 357 -13.92 3.27 9.97
C MET A 357 -14.78 4.10 9.00
N THR A 358 -14.27 5.22 8.53
CA THR A 358 -14.99 6.11 7.60
C THR A 358 -15.15 5.42 6.24
N GLU A 359 -14.07 4.87 5.71
CA GLU A 359 -14.04 4.13 4.44
C GLU A 359 -14.87 2.85 4.53
N ALA A 360 -14.78 2.16 5.67
CA ALA A 360 -15.56 0.93 5.91
C ALA A 360 -17.07 1.20 5.91
N ALA A 361 -17.53 2.34 6.45
CA ALA A 361 -18.93 2.71 6.46
C ALA A 361 -19.51 2.86 5.03
N GLU A 362 -18.68 3.30 4.08
CA GLU A 362 -19.08 3.45 2.68
C GLU A 362 -18.98 2.13 1.90
N MET A 363 -17.93 1.34 2.17
CA MET A 363 -17.58 0.15 1.37
C MET A 363 -18.22 -1.15 1.86
N MET A 364 -18.64 -1.22 3.13
CA MET A 364 -19.15 -2.43 3.78
C MET A 364 -20.56 -2.23 4.35
N PRO A 365 -21.60 -2.22 3.53
CA PRO A 365 -22.97 -2.06 4.02
C PRO A 365 -23.40 -3.25 4.88
N GLY A 366 -24.19 -2.99 5.91
CA GLY A 366 -24.82 -4.02 6.74
C GLY A 366 -23.92 -4.61 7.83
N ILE A 367 -22.78 -3.99 8.14
CA ILE A 367 -22.00 -4.29 9.33
C ILE A 367 -22.28 -3.28 10.45
N GLU A 368 -22.13 -3.68 11.69
CA GLU A 368 -22.15 -2.80 12.86
C GLU A 368 -20.72 -2.31 13.13
N LEU A 369 -20.49 -1.01 12.96
CA LEU A 369 -19.21 -0.38 13.28
C LEU A 369 -19.22 0.04 14.75
N CYS A 370 -18.25 -0.46 15.53
CA CYS A 370 -18.14 -0.24 16.98
C CYS A 370 -17.09 0.82 17.31
N GLY A 371 -17.18 1.42 18.48
CA GLY A 371 -16.30 2.50 18.90
C GLY A 371 -14.90 2.05 19.33
N ASP A 372 -14.73 0.78 19.76
CA ASP A 372 -13.45 0.20 20.11
C ASP A 372 -13.44 -1.33 19.95
N ALA A 373 -12.24 -1.92 20.13
CA ALA A 373 -12.06 -3.36 19.99
C ALA A 373 -12.88 -4.18 20.99
N TYR A 374 -13.08 -3.71 22.22
CA TYR A 374 -13.81 -4.45 23.24
C TYR A 374 -15.32 -4.38 23.00
N GLU A 375 -15.85 -3.22 22.63
CA GLU A 375 -17.26 -3.08 22.24
C GLU A 375 -17.60 -4.04 21.08
N THR A 376 -16.68 -4.21 20.14
CA THR A 376 -16.85 -5.12 18.99
C THR A 376 -17.10 -6.57 19.45
N MET A 377 -16.48 -6.99 20.55
CA MET A 377 -16.53 -8.36 21.05
C MET A 377 -17.74 -8.65 21.97
N GLU A 378 -18.50 -7.65 22.43
CA GLU A 378 -19.61 -7.86 23.35
C GLU A 378 -20.68 -8.80 22.77
N GLY A 379 -20.82 -9.99 23.37
CA GLY A 379 -21.76 -11.01 22.95
C GLY A 379 -21.46 -11.71 21.64
N ALA A 380 -20.30 -11.47 21.04
CA ALA A 380 -19.89 -12.13 19.80
C ALA A 380 -19.52 -13.62 20.04
N ASP A 381 -19.82 -14.47 19.06
CA ASP A 381 -19.56 -15.91 19.09
C ASP A 381 -18.08 -16.24 18.76
N ALA A 382 -17.39 -15.38 18.07
CA ALA A 382 -15.97 -15.52 17.76
C ALA A 382 -15.32 -14.15 17.52
N LEU A 383 -14.02 -14.07 17.79
CA LEU A 383 -13.15 -12.97 17.40
C LEU A 383 -12.34 -13.36 16.17
N ALA A 384 -12.43 -12.58 15.09
CA ALA A 384 -11.60 -12.70 13.89
C ALA A 384 -10.64 -11.50 13.77
N ILE A 385 -9.33 -11.74 13.68
CA ILE A 385 -8.31 -10.70 13.51
C ILE A 385 -7.86 -10.72 12.06
N VAL A 386 -8.19 -9.66 11.30
CA VAL A 386 -7.92 -9.54 9.86
C VAL A 386 -6.75 -8.63 9.56
N THR A 387 -6.53 -7.58 10.37
CA THR A 387 -5.38 -6.67 10.26
C THR A 387 -4.62 -6.58 11.57
N GLU A 388 -3.30 -6.63 11.50
CA GLU A 388 -2.40 -6.75 12.67
C GLU A 388 -2.07 -5.41 13.34
N TRP A 389 -3.05 -4.59 13.67
CA TRP A 389 -2.83 -3.36 14.42
C TRP A 389 -2.13 -3.62 15.77
N ASN A 390 -1.23 -2.72 16.17
CA ASN A 390 -0.47 -2.93 17.42
C ASN A 390 -1.35 -3.01 18.67
N GLU A 391 -2.44 -2.26 18.71
CA GLU A 391 -3.38 -2.31 19.84
C GLU A 391 -4.03 -3.70 20.00
N PHE A 392 -4.26 -4.42 18.92
CA PHE A 392 -4.84 -5.77 18.98
C PHE A 392 -3.88 -6.81 19.55
N ARG A 393 -2.57 -6.53 19.57
CA ARG A 393 -1.57 -7.40 20.21
C ARG A 393 -1.54 -7.29 21.72
N MET A 394 -2.15 -6.25 22.28
CA MET A 394 -2.12 -5.92 23.70
C MET A 394 -3.50 -6.01 24.36
N LEU A 395 -4.44 -6.75 23.76
CA LEU A 395 -5.76 -6.97 24.35
C LEU A 395 -5.63 -7.72 25.68
N ASP A 396 -6.43 -7.28 26.66
CA ASP A 396 -6.62 -8.01 27.92
C ASP A 396 -7.46 -9.27 27.66
N LEU A 397 -6.79 -10.41 27.60
CA LEU A 397 -7.41 -11.70 27.24
C LEU A 397 -8.49 -12.14 28.27
N GLU A 398 -8.35 -11.82 29.55
CA GLU A 398 -9.39 -12.12 30.54
C GLU A 398 -10.66 -11.28 30.26
N ARG A 399 -10.48 -10.01 29.92
CA ARG A 399 -11.59 -9.14 29.52
C ARG A 399 -12.24 -9.64 28.22
N VAL A 400 -11.43 -9.98 27.20
CA VAL A 400 -11.91 -10.56 25.94
C VAL A 400 -12.75 -11.80 26.19
N LYS A 401 -12.28 -12.71 27.06
CA LYS A 401 -13.00 -13.93 27.43
C LYS A 401 -14.35 -13.67 28.10
N GLY A 402 -14.42 -12.61 28.91
CA GLY A 402 -15.66 -12.21 29.56
C GLY A 402 -16.68 -11.55 28.62
N LEU A 403 -16.25 -11.02 27.47
CA LEU A 403 -17.10 -10.34 26.49
C LEU A 403 -17.66 -11.30 25.44
N LEU A 404 -16.88 -12.29 25.01
CA LEU A 404 -17.30 -13.26 24.00
C LEU A 404 -18.28 -14.29 24.56
N SER A 405 -19.25 -14.70 23.75
CA SER A 405 -20.19 -15.79 24.06
C SER A 405 -19.49 -17.16 24.06
N ALA A 406 -18.44 -17.32 23.27
CA ALA A 406 -17.57 -18.50 23.24
C ALA A 406 -16.10 -18.04 23.17
N PRO A 407 -15.17 -18.69 23.88
CA PRO A 407 -13.76 -18.30 23.91
C PRO A 407 -13.04 -18.78 22.64
N LEU A 408 -13.40 -18.21 21.49
CA LEU A 408 -12.88 -18.58 20.18
C LEU A 408 -12.19 -17.38 19.49
N ILE A 409 -10.93 -17.57 19.13
CA ILE A 409 -10.14 -16.59 18.37
C ILE A 409 -9.67 -17.20 17.04
N VAL A 410 -9.96 -16.51 15.93
CA VAL A 410 -9.45 -16.81 14.60
C VAL A 410 -8.48 -15.69 14.18
N ASP A 411 -7.19 -15.98 14.28
CA ASP A 411 -6.13 -15.00 14.04
C ASP A 411 -5.53 -15.20 12.62
N LEU A 412 -5.99 -14.41 11.68
CA LEU A 412 -5.53 -14.49 10.28
C LEU A 412 -4.17 -13.80 10.06
N ARG A 413 -3.58 -13.18 11.10
CA ARG A 413 -2.30 -12.46 11.04
C ARG A 413 -1.21 -13.06 11.92
N ASN A 414 -1.55 -14.11 12.68
CA ASN A 414 -0.60 -14.77 13.57
C ASN A 414 0.05 -13.82 14.60
N ILE A 415 -0.75 -12.88 15.14
CA ILE A 415 -0.24 -11.86 16.08
C ILE A 415 0.01 -12.42 17.48
N TYR A 416 -0.61 -13.56 17.82
CA TYR A 416 -0.47 -14.20 19.11
C TYR A 416 0.36 -15.48 19.03
N LYS A 417 0.96 -15.83 20.18
CA LYS A 417 1.56 -17.16 20.37
C LYS A 417 0.48 -18.13 20.82
N PRO A 418 0.39 -19.33 20.21
CA PRO A 418 -0.60 -20.33 20.56
C PRO A 418 -0.62 -20.68 22.06
N ASP A 419 0.56 -20.83 22.66
CA ASP A 419 0.68 -21.20 24.07
C ASP A 419 0.09 -20.15 25.03
N GLU A 420 0.21 -18.87 24.72
CA GLU A 420 -0.35 -17.78 25.51
C GLU A 420 -1.88 -17.78 25.44
N ILE A 421 -2.43 -18.01 24.25
CA ILE A 421 -3.88 -17.98 24.02
C ILE A 421 -4.57 -19.21 24.64
N ILE A 422 -3.94 -20.40 24.56
CA ILE A 422 -4.50 -21.60 25.18
C ILE A 422 -4.45 -21.52 26.71
N GLN A 423 -3.39 -20.94 27.30
CA GLN A 423 -3.29 -20.70 28.73
C GLN A 423 -4.37 -19.74 29.24
N ALA A 424 -4.77 -18.76 28.41
CA ALA A 424 -5.91 -17.88 28.68
C ALA A 424 -7.28 -18.58 28.50
N GLY A 425 -7.27 -19.82 27.98
CA GLY A 425 -8.46 -20.67 27.87
C GLY A 425 -9.31 -20.42 26.64
N PHE A 426 -8.69 -20.07 25.52
CA PHE A 426 -9.35 -19.91 24.22
C PHE A 426 -9.06 -21.07 23.28
N ASP A 427 -10.04 -21.43 22.49
CA ASP A 427 -9.82 -22.14 21.24
C ASP A 427 -9.19 -21.17 20.23
N TYR A 428 -8.07 -21.58 19.63
CA TYR A 428 -7.29 -20.69 18.78
C TYR A 428 -6.99 -21.31 17.41
N PHE A 429 -7.47 -20.64 16.39
CA PHE A 429 -7.24 -20.97 14.99
C PHE A 429 -6.38 -19.87 14.37
N SER A 430 -5.29 -20.26 13.72
CA SER A 430 -4.37 -19.33 13.09
C SER A 430 -3.98 -19.82 11.69
N VAL A 431 -3.15 -19.06 10.98
CA VAL A 431 -2.76 -19.36 9.61
C VAL A 431 -1.49 -20.23 9.60
N GLY A 432 -1.53 -21.36 8.90
CA GLY A 432 -0.36 -22.21 8.65
C GLY A 432 0.16 -22.93 9.87
N ARG A 433 -0.71 -23.23 10.85
CA ARG A 433 -0.43 -24.00 12.07
C ARG A 433 -1.65 -24.83 12.44
N ASP A 434 -1.44 -25.92 13.17
CA ASP A 434 -2.54 -26.66 13.73
C ASP A 434 -3.36 -25.83 14.70
N PRO A 435 -4.69 -25.99 14.72
CA PRO A 435 -5.54 -25.36 15.74
C PRO A 435 -5.15 -25.86 17.14
N VAL A 436 -5.24 -24.99 18.13
CA VAL A 436 -5.01 -25.32 19.54
C VAL A 436 -6.33 -25.12 20.30
N LEU A 437 -6.80 -26.18 20.97
CA LEU A 437 -8.08 -26.19 21.67
C LEU A 437 -7.86 -26.19 23.19
N ALA A 438 -8.53 -25.30 23.89
CA ALA A 438 -8.41 -25.16 25.35
C ALA A 438 -8.74 -26.45 26.11
N ALA A 439 -9.71 -27.23 25.62
CA ALA A 439 -10.07 -28.51 26.20
C ALA A 439 -9.00 -29.61 26.03
N SER A 440 -8.04 -29.44 25.12
CA SER A 440 -6.95 -30.41 24.86
C SER A 440 -5.72 -30.19 25.76
N ALA A 441 -5.71 -29.09 26.52
CA ALA A 441 -4.59 -28.69 27.40
C ALA A 441 -4.74 -29.18 28.86
N GLN A 442 -5.79 -29.93 29.18
CA GLN A 442 -6.04 -30.59 30.48
C GLN A 442 -5.64 -32.06 30.39
#